data_289b8d9d66af3d0a776b6597c1bf1622
#
_entry.id   289b8d9d66af3d0a776b6597c1bf1622
#
_cell.length_a   1.000
_cell.length_b   1.000
_cell.length_c   1.000
_cell.angle_alpha   90.00
_cell.angle_beta   90.00
_cell.angle_gamma   90.00
#
_symmetry.space_group_name_H-M   'P 1'
#
loop_
_entity.id
_entity.type
_entity.pdbx_description
1 polymer ?
#
loop_
_entity_poly.entity_id
_entity_poly.type
_entity_poly.pdbx_seq_one_letter_code
_entity_poly.pdbx_strand_id
1 'polypeptide(L)'
;GYKIGNNITCDVNVRKALCYGIDRNQIIDEALNGFAQPAYSECDGMPWWNEEDVIETDVDYAVQLLEESGWEDTDGDGIREKDGEKLAFNLMYFAGDSMRQAVAMSVANQAKENMGFDITVEGVSADDTIKRMFSEPMIMGWGSDSPMTSYMLFDSSNAGKTDFYNPEFYTNEKTDEYLEKAMSSLSIEDSYEWWKKAQWDGETGTCMRGEAPWAFY
;
A
#
# COMPACT_ATOMS: atom_id res chain seq x y z
N GLY A 1 3.75 -24.63 -2.00
CA GLY A 1 3.56 -23.42 -1.21
C GLY A 1 3.46 -22.23 -2.12
N TYR A 2 2.86 -21.16 -1.63
CA TYR A 2 2.77 -19.89 -2.35
C TYR A 2 4.12 -19.17 -2.30
N LYS A 3 4.45 -18.39 -3.33
CA LYS A 3 5.59 -17.47 -3.29
C LYS A 3 5.21 -16.28 -2.40
N ILE A 4 6.09 -15.90 -1.49
CA ILE A 4 5.90 -14.77 -0.58
C ILE A 4 6.91 -13.68 -0.93
N GLY A 5 6.42 -12.46 -1.09
CA GLY A 5 7.22 -11.29 -1.41
C GLY A 5 7.84 -11.32 -2.81
N ASN A 6 8.41 -10.19 -3.20
CA ASN A 6 9.23 -10.04 -4.42
C ASN A 6 10.37 -9.03 -4.12
N ASN A 7 11.38 -9.03 -4.99
CA ASN A 7 12.60 -8.22 -4.77
C ASN A 7 12.36 -6.70 -4.91
N ILE A 8 11.24 -6.27 -5.46
CA ILE A 8 10.94 -4.87 -5.75
C ILE A 8 10.10 -4.28 -4.62
N THR A 9 8.91 -4.83 -4.36
CA THR A 9 7.99 -4.27 -3.36
C THR A 9 8.35 -4.63 -1.92
N CYS A 10 9.36 -5.47 -1.68
CA CYS A 10 9.94 -5.65 -0.34
C CYS A 10 10.75 -4.41 0.11
N ASP A 11 11.23 -3.60 -0.81
CA ASP A 11 11.93 -2.34 -0.51
C ASP A 11 10.91 -1.28 -0.05
N VAL A 12 11.08 -0.79 1.18
CA VAL A 12 10.18 0.22 1.77
C VAL A 12 10.18 1.52 0.97
N ASN A 13 11.32 1.93 0.41
CA ASN A 13 11.41 3.15 -0.37
C ASN A 13 10.66 3.04 -1.70
N VAL A 14 10.62 1.85 -2.30
CA VAL A 14 9.77 1.59 -3.49
C VAL A 14 8.29 1.74 -3.15
N ARG A 15 7.84 1.18 -2.02
CA ARG A 15 6.44 1.34 -1.58
C ARG A 15 6.09 2.79 -1.26
N LYS A 16 6.98 3.48 -0.53
CA LYS A 16 6.81 4.91 -0.22
C LYS A 16 6.84 5.78 -1.48
N ALA A 17 7.69 5.47 -2.45
CA ALA A 17 7.70 6.20 -3.72
C ALA A 17 6.34 6.09 -4.42
N LEU A 18 5.70 4.93 -4.44
CA LEU A 18 4.33 4.78 -4.97
C LEU A 18 3.32 5.62 -4.17
N CYS A 19 3.47 5.72 -2.84
CA CYS A 19 2.59 6.54 -2.02
C CYS A 19 2.69 8.04 -2.31
N TYR A 20 3.91 8.57 -2.50
CA TYR A 20 4.18 9.99 -2.69
C TYR A 20 4.13 10.43 -4.16
N GLY A 21 4.52 9.56 -5.08
CA GLY A 21 4.64 9.89 -6.51
C GLY A 21 3.36 9.79 -7.32
N ILE A 22 2.26 9.31 -6.71
CA ILE A 22 0.96 9.14 -7.35
C ILE A 22 -0.02 10.22 -6.85
N ASP A 23 -0.57 11.00 -7.77
CA ASP A 23 -1.60 12.00 -7.46
C ASP A 23 -2.98 11.35 -7.38
N ARG A 24 -3.53 11.32 -6.17
CA ARG A 24 -4.86 10.77 -5.87
C ARG A 24 -5.98 11.50 -6.57
N ASN A 25 -5.89 12.83 -6.67
CA ASN A 25 -6.91 13.62 -7.34
C ASN A 25 -6.94 13.33 -8.84
N GLN A 26 -5.79 13.11 -9.47
CA GLN A 26 -5.74 12.69 -10.87
C GLN A 26 -6.41 11.32 -11.06
N ILE A 27 -6.21 10.35 -10.17
CA ILE A 27 -6.92 9.05 -10.22
C ILE A 27 -8.44 9.28 -10.11
N ILE A 28 -8.87 10.11 -9.17
CA ILE A 28 -10.30 10.41 -8.95
C ILE A 28 -10.92 11.03 -10.20
N ASP A 29 -10.25 11.97 -10.81
CA ASP A 29 -10.75 12.65 -12.01
C ASP A 29 -10.78 11.73 -13.23
N GLU A 30 -9.70 10.99 -13.49
CA GLU A 30 -9.54 10.15 -14.69
C GLU A 30 -10.30 8.83 -14.62
N ALA A 31 -10.20 8.13 -13.49
CA ALA A 31 -10.75 6.79 -13.32
C ALA A 31 -12.15 6.77 -12.69
N LEU A 32 -12.47 7.76 -11.83
CA LEU A 32 -13.67 7.77 -11.00
C LEU A 32 -14.60 8.94 -11.32
N ASN A 33 -14.31 9.74 -12.37
CA ASN A 33 -15.12 10.88 -12.83
C ASN A 33 -15.44 11.90 -11.71
N GLY A 34 -14.55 12.08 -10.75
CA GLY A 34 -14.73 12.98 -9.61
C GLY A 34 -15.63 12.43 -8.49
N PHE A 35 -16.08 11.18 -8.57
CA PHE A 35 -17.00 10.58 -7.58
C PHE A 35 -16.26 9.77 -6.51
N ALA A 36 -15.21 10.33 -5.91
CA ALA A 36 -14.48 9.73 -4.80
C ALA A 36 -13.84 10.80 -3.92
N GLN A 37 -13.21 10.36 -2.84
CA GLN A 37 -12.34 11.16 -1.99
C GLN A 37 -10.97 10.49 -1.95
N PRO A 38 -9.86 11.24 -1.82
CA PRO A 38 -8.54 10.66 -1.61
C PRO A 38 -8.51 9.80 -0.35
N ALA A 39 -7.88 8.64 -0.42
CA ALA A 39 -7.69 7.76 0.72
C ALA A 39 -6.26 7.84 1.26
N TYR A 40 -6.11 7.71 2.58
CA TYR A 40 -4.82 7.77 3.29
C TYR A 40 -4.61 6.60 4.24
N SER A 41 -5.68 5.90 4.61
CA SER A 41 -5.65 4.69 5.41
C SER A 41 -6.86 3.79 5.12
N GLU A 42 -6.90 2.63 5.73
CA GLU A 42 -8.06 1.74 5.67
C GLU A 42 -9.23 2.25 6.53
N CYS A 43 -9.02 3.29 7.33
CA CYS A 43 -10.01 3.77 8.30
C CYS A 43 -10.22 5.31 8.27
N ASP A 44 -10.01 5.94 7.12
CA ASP A 44 -10.18 7.40 6.97
C ASP A 44 -11.51 7.90 7.54
N GLY A 45 -11.42 8.97 8.37
CA GLY A 45 -12.58 9.60 8.99
C GLY A 45 -13.19 8.84 10.17
N MET A 46 -12.64 7.68 10.55
CA MET A 46 -13.08 6.95 11.73
C MET A 46 -12.46 7.52 13.02
N PRO A 47 -13.08 7.32 14.21
CA PRO A 47 -12.54 7.86 15.45
C PRO A 47 -11.14 7.38 15.82
N TRP A 48 -10.73 6.22 15.30
CA TRP A 48 -9.40 5.62 15.48
C TRP A 48 -8.43 5.90 14.36
N TRP A 49 -8.80 6.71 13.35
CA TRP A 49 -7.90 7.13 12.30
C TRP A 49 -6.89 8.18 12.81
N ASN A 50 -5.63 8.03 12.40
CA ASN A 50 -4.60 9.02 12.67
C ASN A 50 -4.54 10.05 11.54
N GLU A 51 -4.94 11.29 11.81
CA GLU A 51 -4.94 12.38 10.83
C GLU A 51 -3.52 12.75 10.32
N GLU A 52 -2.46 12.32 11.03
CA GLU A 52 -1.08 12.49 10.58
C GLU A 52 -0.71 11.57 9.40
N ASP A 53 -1.56 10.60 9.06
CA ASP A 53 -1.37 9.71 7.90
C ASP A 53 -1.53 10.43 6.56
N VAL A 54 -2.18 11.59 6.55
CA VAL A 54 -2.34 12.42 5.35
C VAL A 54 -0.99 12.86 4.81
N ILE A 55 -0.74 12.56 3.55
CA ILE A 55 0.46 12.96 2.82
C ILE A 55 0.08 13.71 1.54
N GLU A 56 0.89 14.70 1.18
CA GLU A 56 0.80 15.37 -0.11
C GLU A 56 1.54 14.57 -1.19
N THR A 57 1.10 14.72 -2.44
CA THR A 57 1.84 14.20 -3.59
C THR A 57 3.16 14.95 -3.71
N ASP A 58 4.27 14.22 -3.76
CA ASP A 58 5.63 14.78 -3.87
C ASP A 58 6.48 13.85 -4.75
N VAL A 59 6.46 14.13 -6.06
CA VAL A 59 7.19 13.34 -7.06
C VAL A 59 8.70 13.43 -6.86
N ASP A 60 9.22 14.60 -6.48
CA ASP A 60 10.65 14.80 -6.28
C ASP A 60 11.14 13.94 -5.09
N TYR A 61 10.37 13.91 -4.01
CA TYR A 61 10.66 13.05 -2.87
C TYR A 61 10.55 11.55 -3.22
N ALA A 62 9.53 11.17 -4.01
CA ALA A 62 9.39 9.80 -4.49
C ALA A 62 10.59 9.34 -5.33
N VAL A 63 11.07 10.21 -6.23
CA VAL A 63 12.28 9.95 -7.02
C VAL A 63 13.52 9.82 -6.13
N GLN A 64 13.68 10.72 -5.15
CA GLN A 64 14.78 10.63 -4.19
C GLN A 64 14.79 9.29 -3.42
N LEU A 65 13.63 8.80 -2.97
CA LEU A 65 13.53 7.51 -2.27
C LEU A 65 14.01 6.34 -3.15
N LEU A 66 13.67 6.36 -4.44
CA LEU A 66 14.14 5.33 -5.39
C LEU A 66 15.66 5.40 -5.58
N GLU A 67 16.22 6.60 -5.73
CA GLU A 67 17.67 6.82 -5.89
C GLU A 67 18.43 6.41 -4.63
N GLU A 68 17.93 6.71 -3.44
CA GLU A 68 18.50 6.25 -2.17
C GLU A 68 18.56 4.73 -2.03
N SER A 69 17.62 4.03 -2.67
CA SER A 69 17.59 2.56 -2.75
C SER A 69 18.41 2.01 -3.95
N GLY A 70 19.01 2.88 -4.77
CA GLY A 70 19.84 2.49 -5.90
C GLY A 70 19.06 2.13 -7.18
N TRP A 71 17.81 2.59 -7.30
CA TRP A 71 17.03 2.47 -8.53
C TRP A 71 17.32 3.68 -9.43
N GLU A 72 17.98 3.46 -10.56
CA GLU A 72 18.39 4.50 -11.51
C GLU A 72 18.08 4.05 -12.95
N ASP A 73 17.75 4.98 -13.84
CA ASP A 73 17.66 4.71 -15.28
C ASP A 73 19.06 4.82 -15.90
N THR A 74 19.76 3.70 -15.99
CA THR A 74 21.19 3.66 -16.39
C THR A 74 21.37 3.49 -17.88
N ASP A 75 20.37 2.97 -18.62
CA ASP A 75 20.42 2.77 -20.07
C ASP A 75 19.67 3.84 -20.88
N GLY A 76 18.89 4.70 -20.19
CA GLY A 76 18.19 5.84 -20.78
C GLY A 76 16.88 5.45 -21.48
N ASP A 77 16.30 4.29 -21.15
CA ASP A 77 15.03 3.85 -21.74
C ASP A 77 13.78 4.38 -20.98
N GLY A 78 14.01 5.10 -19.88
CA GLY A 78 12.97 5.71 -19.05
C GLY A 78 12.43 4.79 -17.97
N ILE A 79 12.95 3.56 -17.84
CA ILE A 79 12.60 2.62 -16.76
C ILE A 79 13.83 2.48 -15.86
N ARG A 80 13.62 2.57 -14.55
CA ARG A 80 14.71 2.42 -13.58
C ARG A 80 15.10 0.95 -13.42
N GLU A 81 16.38 0.72 -13.16
CA GLU A 81 16.91 -0.59 -12.83
C GLU A 81 17.86 -0.54 -11.63
N LYS A 82 18.02 -1.70 -10.99
CA LYS A 82 18.97 -1.94 -9.90
C LYS A 82 19.54 -3.35 -10.03
N ASP A 83 20.87 -3.48 -10.02
CA ASP A 83 21.55 -4.77 -10.13
C ASP A 83 21.16 -5.61 -11.38
N GLY A 84 20.76 -4.93 -12.45
CA GLY A 84 20.29 -5.55 -13.70
C GLY A 84 18.83 -6.01 -13.70
N GLU A 85 18.09 -5.72 -12.64
CA GLU A 85 16.64 -5.95 -12.54
C GLU A 85 15.90 -4.63 -12.80
N LYS A 86 14.93 -4.64 -13.74
CA LYS A 86 14.09 -3.47 -14.01
C LYS A 86 13.06 -3.26 -12.90
N LEU A 87 12.73 -2.00 -12.62
CA LEU A 87 11.67 -1.59 -11.70
C LEU A 87 10.30 -1.91 -12.33
N ALA A 88 10.01 -3.21 -12.46
CA ALA A 88 8.88 -3.73 -13.22
C ALA A 88 8.15 -4.84 -12.47
N PHE A 89 6.83 -4.77 -12.39
CA PHE A 89 6.00 -5.81 -11.77
C PHE A 89 4.57 -5.81 -12.32
N ASN A 90 3.81 -6.86 -11.98
CA ASN A 90 2.39 -6.93 -12.30
C ASN A 90 1.57 -6.29 -11.18
N LEU A 91 0.63 -5.41 -11.54
CA LEU A 91 -0.40 -4.89 -10.65
C LEU A 91 -1.73 -5.55 -11.00
N MET A 92 -2.21 -6.40 -10.10
CA MET A 92 -3.42 -7.18 -10.31
C MET A 92 -4.68 -6.40 -9.93
N TYR A 93 -5.78 -6.76 -10.56
CA TYR A 93 -7.14 -6.41 -10.14
C TYR A 93 -8.09 -7.57 -10.43
N PHE A 94 -9.27 -7.62 -9.79
CA PHE A 94 -10.26 -8.66 -10.08
C PHE A 94 -10.82 -8.51 -11.49
N ALA A 95 -10.67 -9.54 -12.32
CA ALA A 95 -11.16 -9.55 -13.70
C ALA A 95 -12.67 -9.23 -13.75
N GLY A 96 -13.04 -8.28 -14.62
CA GLY A 96 -14.41 -7.79 -14.75
C GLY A 96 -14.76 -6.58 -13.88
N ASP A 97 -13.88 -6.15 -12.98
CA ASP A 97 -14.01 -4.90 -12.23
C ASP A 97 -13.39 -3.75 -13.01
N SER A 98 -14.22 -3.06 -13.79
CA SER A 98 -13.77 -1.95 -14.64
C SER A 98 -13.29 -0.72 -13.84
N MET A 99 -13.80 -0.51 -12.63
CA MET A 99 -13.38 0.58 -11.76
C MET A 99 -11.96 0.34 -11.25
N ARG A 100 -11.69 -0.84 -10.69
CA ARG A 100 -10.33 -1.22 -10.26
C ARG A 100 -9.34 -1.27 -11.42
N GLN A 101 -9.79 -1.69 -12.61
CA GLN A 101 -8.97 -1.61 -13.82
C GLN A 101 -8.56 -0.18 -14.14
N ALA A 102 -9.49 0.76 -14.12
CA ALA A 102 -9.21 2.16 -14.43
C ALA A 102 -8.26 2.79 -13.39
N VAL A 103 -8.46 2.50 -12.09
CA VAL A 103 -7.53 2.93 -11.04
C VAL A 103 -6.14 2.35 -11.25
N ALA A 104 -6.02 1.03 -11.49
CA ALA A 104 -4.73 0.38 -11.73
C ALA A 104 -4.00 0.97 -12.94
N MET A 105 -4.72 1.29 -14.01
CA MET A 105 -4.13 1.92 -15.20
C MET A 105 -3.65 3.34 -14.92
N SER A 106 -4.40 4.16 -14.17
CA SER A 106 -3.96 5.50 -13.80
C SER A 106 -2.71 5.43 -12.90
N VAL A 107 -2.68 4.52 -11.92
CA VAL A 107 -1.50 4.27 -11.08
C VAL A 107 -0.29 3.88 -11.94
N ALA A 108 -0.44 2.91 -12.85
CA ALA A 108 0.65 2.44 -13.71
C ALA A 108 1.19 3.54 -14.62
N ASN A 109 0.32 4.36 -15.21
CA ASN A 109 0.71 5.48 -16.07
C ASN A 109 1.50 6.54 -15.29
N GLN A 110 0.96 6.99 -14.14
CA GLN A 110 1.63 7.97 -13.29
C GLN A 110 2.98 7.44 -12.76
N ALA A 111 3.03 6.18 -12.32
CA ALA A 111 4.25 5.55 -11.86
C ALA A 111 5.33 5.52 -12.95
N LYS A 112 4.94 5.26 -14.19
CA LYS A 112 5.86 5.29 -15.33
C LYS A 112 6.33 6.72 -15.63
N GLU A 113 5.40 7.65 -15.79
CA GLU A 113 5.70 9.03 -16.19
C GLU A 113 6.51 9.79 -15.13
N ASN A 114 6.16 9.60 -13.86
CA ASN A 114 6.77 10.35 -12.75
C ASN A 114 8.05 9.71 -12.21
N MET A 115 8.15 8.36 -12.24
CA MET A 115 9.14 7.64 -11.44
C MET A 115 9.89 6.54 -12.20
N GLY A 116 9.55 6.24 -13.45
CA GLY A 116 10.24 5.23 -14.25
C GLY A 116 9.93 3.78 -13.85
N PHE A 117 8.71 3.50 -13.40
CA PHE A 117 8.22 2.12 -13.24
C PHE A 117 7.71 1.54 -14.56
N ASP A 118 7.81 0.23 -14.71
CA ASP A 118 7.13 -0.53 -15.77
C ASP A 118 6.11 -1.50 -15.13
N ILE A 119 4.89 -0.99 -14.92
CA ILE A 119 3.81 -1.73 -14.25
C ILE A 119 2.87 -2.32 -15.30
N THR A 120 2.79 -3.66 -15.35
CA THR A 120 1.80 -4.36 -16.17
C THR A 120 0.49 -4.55 -15.39
N VAL A 121 -0.60 -3.97 -15.88
CA VAL A 121 -1.93 -4.12 -15.27
C VAL A 121 -2.59 -5.41 -15.74
N GLU A 122 -2.98 -6.28 -14.81
CA GLU A 122 -3.51 -7.62 -15.12
C GLU A 122 -4.81 -7.91 -14.39
N GLY A 123 -5.87 -8.24 -15.14
CA GLY A 123 -7.13 -8.75 -14.58
C GLY A 123 -7.04 -10.24 -14.28
N VAL A 124 -7.20 -10.61 -13.01
CA VAL A 124 -7.04 -11.99 -12.55
C VAL A 124 -8.33 -12.58 -11.98
N SER A 125 -8.46 -13.89 -12.00
CA SER A 125 -9.56 -14.60 -11.34
C SER A 125 -9.37 -14.60 -9.81
N ALA A 126 -10.45 -14.85 -9.05
CA ALA A 126 -10.36 -14.99 -7.59
C ALA A 126 -9.38 -16.11 -7.19
N ASP A 127 -9.39 -17.24 -7.90
CA ASP A 127 -8.49 -18.36 -7.62
C ASP A 127 -7.02 -18.02 -7.88
N ASP A 128 -6.74 -17.21 -8.91
CA ASP A 128 -5.37 -16.78 -9.20
C ASP A 128 -4.92 -15.67 -8.25
N THR A 129 -5.84 -14.81 -7.80
CA THR A 129 -5.57 -13.85 -6.73
C THR A 129 -5.01 -14.54 -5.50
N ILE A 130 -5.71 -15.55 -4.98
CA ILE A 130 -5.30 -16.31 -3.77
C ILE A 130 -3.91 -16.92 -3.93
N LYS A 131 -3.52 -17.33 -5.14
CA LYS A 131 -2.19 -17.92 -5.39
C LYS A 131 -1.06 -16.90 -5.45
N ARG A 132 -1.36 -15.66 -5.85
CA ARG A 132 -0.37 -14.65 -6.22
C ARG A 132 -0.30 -13.46 -5.26
N MET A 133 -1.36 -13.20 -4.48
CA MET A 133 -1.48 -12.02 -3.61
C MET A 133 -0.36 -11.86 -2.58
N PHE A 134 0.34 -12.94 -2.25
CA PHE A 134 1.47 -12.88 -1.32
C PHE A 134 2.80 -12.44 -1.98
N SER A 135 2.83 -12.26 -3.29
CA SER A 135 4.04 -11.89 -4.03
C SER A 135 3.83 -10.82 -5.09
N GLU A 136 2.61 -10.48 -5.43
CA GLU A 136 2.29 -9.50 -6.46
C GLU A 136 1.29 -8.47 -5.92
N PRO A 137 1.54 -7.17 -6.15
CA PRO A 137 0.63 -6.11 -5.73
C PRO A 137 -0.75 -6.23 -6.40
N MET A 138 -1.78 -5.79 -5.69
CA MET A 138 -3.14 -5.85 -6.17
C MET A 138 -3.94 -4.61 -5.75
N ILE A 139 -4.78 -4.09 -6.63
CA ILE A 139 -5.78 -3.09 -6.28
C ILE A 139 -6.91 -3.78 -5.51
N MET A 140 -7.02 -3.43 -4.24
CA MET A 140 -8.04 -3.93 -3.32
C MET A 140 -8.82 -2.77 -2.71
N GLY A 141 -9.95 -3.08 -2.08
CA GLY A 141 -10.70 -2.15 -1.25
C GLY A 141 -11.15 -2.87 0.01
N TRP A 142 -11.04 -2.18 1.13
CA TRP A 142 -11.52 -2.66 2.42
C TRP A 142 -12.56 -1.69 2.98
N GLY A 143 -13.66 -2.24 3.52
CA GLY A 143 -14.57 -1.46 4.34
C GLY A 143 -14.11 -1.51 5.79
N SER A 144 -14.10 -0.39 6.48
CA SER A 144 -13.64 -0.32 7.85
C SER A 144 -14.76 0.15 8.79
N ASP A 145 -15.64 -0.77 9.18
CA ASP A 145 -16.69 -0.53 10.17
C ASP A 145 -16.21 -0.80 11.60
N SER A 146 -14.97 -1.29 11.74
CA SER A 146 -14.41 -1.70 13.03
C SER A 146 -12.88 -1.59 13.01
N PRO A 147 -12.26 -1.14 14.11
CA PRO A 147 -10.79 -1.13 14.23
C PRO A 147 -10.16 -2.53 14.19
N MET A 148 -10.97 -3.59 14.33
CA MET A 148 -10.52 -4.97 14.10
C MET A 148 -9.96 -5.19 12.70
N THR A 149 -10.36 -4.38 11.71
CA THR A 149 -9.81 -4.45 10.35
C THR A 149 -8.31 -4.19 10.37
N SER A 150 -7.85 -3.14 11.07
CA SER A 150 -6.41 -2.84 11.21
C SER A 150 -5.65 -3.99 11.87
N TYR A 151 -6.22 -4.61 12.93
CA TYR A 151 -5.63 -5.79 13.56
C TYR A 151 -5.52 -6.97 12.59
N MET A 152 -6.58 -7.24 11.84
CA MET A 152 -6.58 -8.35 10.87
C MET A 152 -5.57 -8.15 9.75
N LEU A 153 -5.40 -6.92 9.28
CA LEU A 153 -4.54 -6.60 8.16
C LEU A 153 -3.06 -6.49 8.53
N PHE A 154 -2.74 -6.01 9.74
CA PHE A 154 -1.37 -5.59 10.04
C PHE A 154 -0.71 -6.29 11.22
N ASP A 155 -1.44 -7.00 12.08
CA ASP A 155 -0.79 -7.77 13.14
C ASP A 155 -0.01 -8.95 12.54
N SER A 156 1.27 -9.07 12.93
CA SER A 156 2.18 -10.07 12.36
C SER A 156 1.72 -11.51 12.62
N SER A 157 0.98 -11.74 13.73
CA SER A 157 0.43 -13.06 14.05
C SER A 157 -0.64 -13.53 13.06
N ASN A 158 -1.19 -12.61 12.24
CA ASN A 158 -2.18 -12.93 11.22
C ASN A 158 -1.56 -13.33 9.88
N ALA A 159 -0.27 -13.08 9.65
CA ALA A 159 0.40 -13.39 8.40
C ALA A 159 0.25 -14.88 8.03
N GLY A 160 -0.36 -15.12 6.85
CA GLY A 160 -0.58 -16.46 6.34
C GLY A 160 -1.65 -17.30 7.04
N LYS A 161 -2.45 -16.74 7.95
CA LYS A 161 -3.54 -17.49 8.62
C LYS A 161 -4.74 -17.72 7.70
N THR A 162 -5.08 -16.73 6.89
CA THR A 162 -6.14 -16.82 5.87
C THR A 162 -5.74 -16.00 4.65
N ASP A 163 -6.49 -16.14 3.55
CA ASP A 163 -6.16 -15.52 2.28
C ASP A 163 -6.11 -13.98 2.33
N PHE A 164 -6.82 -13.34 3.27
CA PHE A 164 -6.93 -11.88 3.35
C PHE A 164 -6.52 -11.30 4.70
N TYR A 165 -5.86 -12.08 5.55
CA TYR A 165 -5.30 -11.61 6.81
C TYR A 165 -3.82 -11.38 6.63
N ASN A 166 -3.38 -10.12 6.80
CA ASN A 166 -2.01 -9.70 6.61
C ASN A 166 -1.38 -10.37 5.35
N PRO A 167 -1.97 -10.14 4.16
CA PRO A 167 -1.53 -10.81 2.93
C PRO A 167 -0.16 -10.33 2.45
N GLU A 168 0.26 -9.16 2.85
CA GLU A 168 1.56 -8.56 2.59
C GLU A 168 2.67 -9.09 3.50
N PHE A 169 2.34 -9.90 4.49
CA PHE A 169 3.28 -10.42 5.50
C PHE A 169 4.02 -9.29 6.24
N TYR A 170 3.32 -8.21 6.52
CA TYR A 170 3.84 -7.12 7.33
C TYR A 170 4.21 -7.61 8.73
N THR A 171 5.37 -7.20 9.22
CA THR A 171 5.86 -7.51 10.55
C THR A 171 6.57 -6.31 11.15
N ASN A 172 6.09 -5.85 12.30
CA ASN A 172 6.71 -4.77 13.06
C ASN A 172 6.33 -4.94 14.54
N GLU A 173 7.32 -5.26 15.38
CA GLU A 173 7.11 -5.52 16.81
C GLU A 173 6.43 -4.35 17.53
N LYS A 174 6.71 -3.11 17.12
CA LYS A 174 6.13 -1.93 17.74
C LYS A 174 4.67 -1.75 17.37
N THR A 175 4.35 -1.98 16.08
CA THR A 175 2.97 -1.98 15.61
C THR A 175 2.16 -3.08 16.28
N ASP A 176 2.69 -4.31 16.38
CA ASP A 176 2.04 -5.42 17.08
C ASP A 176 1.75 -5.06 18.55
N GLU A 177 2.72 -4.45 19.26
CA GLU A 177 2.53 -3.99 20.65
C GLU A 177 1.34 -3.01 20.75
N TYR A 178 1.20 -2.07 19.81
CA TYR A 178 0.09 -1.11 19.81
C TYR A 178 -1.24 -1.78 19.46
N LEU A 179 -1.27 -2.67 18.49
CA LEU A 179 -2.47 -3.43 18.11
C LEU A 179 -2.95 -4.31 19.27
N GLU A 180 -2.04 -4.99 19.98
CA GLU A 180 -2.39 -5.80 21.15
C GLU A 180 -2.92 -4.94 22.31
N LYS A 181 -2.32 -3.78 22.57
CA LYS A 181 -2.81 -2.83 23.56
C LYS A 181 -4.21 -2.32 23.22
N ALA A 182 -4.45 -1.99 21.96
CA ALA A 182 -5.75 -1.59 21.49
C ALA A 182 -6.79 -2.69 21.71
N MET A 183 -6.47 -3.92 21.34
CA MET A 183 -7.33 -5.10 21.53
C MET A 183 -7.61 -5.43 22.99
N SER A 184 -6.71 -5.12 23.91
CA SER A 184 -6.83 -5.38 25.35
C SER A 184 -7.40 -4.21 26.15
N SER A 185 -7.74 -3.10 25.50
CA SER A 185 -8.33 -1.92 26.14
C SER A 185 -9.69 -2.23 26.76
N LEU A 186 -10.02 -1.55 27.89
CA LEU A 186 -11.24 -1.80 28.64
C LEU A 186 -12.50 -1.18 28.01
N SER A 187 -12.32 -0.17 27.15
CA SER A 187 -13.37 0.43 26.34
C SER A 187 -12.87 0.68 24.93
N ILE A 188 -13.80 0.90 23.99
CA ILE A 188 -13.44 1.19 22.61
C ILE A 188 -12.77 2.57 22.50
N GLU A 189 -13.20 3.54 23.31
CA GLU A 189 -12.64 4.88 23.36
C GLU A 189 -11.18 4.86 23.87
N ASP A 190 -10.89 4.05 24.89
CA ASP A 190 -9.52 3.87 25.42
C ASP A 190 -8.60 3.21 24.38
N SER A 191 -9.15 2.46 23.42
CA SER A 191 -8.37 1.82 22.37
C SER A 191 -7.92 2.76 21.25
N TYR A 192 -8.61 3.91 21.05
CA TYR A 192 -8.36 4.79 19.91
C TYR A 192 -6.93 5.30 19.83
N GLU A 193 -6.34 5.65 20.98
CA GLU A 193 -4.95 6.11 21.03
C GLU A 193 -3.98 5.05 20.52
N TRP A 194 -4.22 3.78 20.85
CA TRP A 194 -3.35 2.68 20.43
C TRP A 194 -3.51 2.34 18.95
N TRP A 195 -4.74 2.37 18.42
CA TRP A 195 -4.98 2.24 16.99
C TRP A 195 -4.28 3.33 16.18
N LYS A 196 -4.32 4.58 16.65
CA LYS A 196 -3.63 5.71 16.01
C LYS A 196 -2.11 5.54 16.05
N LYS A 197 -1.56 5.06 17.16
CA LYS A 197 -0.12 4.79 17.28
C LYS A 197 0.33 3.61 16.40
N ALA A 198 -0.51 2.61 16.18
CA ALA A 198 -0.20 1.53 15.25
C ALA A 198 -0.11 2.03 13.81
N GLN A 199 -0.91 3.03 13.44
CA GLN A 199 -0.83 3.70 12.15
C GLN A 199 0.43 4.56 12.05
N TRP A 200 0.69 5.42 13.06
CA TRP A 200 1.89 6.26 13.11
C TRP A 200 2.18 6.73 14.54
N ASP A 201 3.38 6.47 15.04
CA ASP A 201 3.82 6.91 16.39
C ASP A 201 4.85 8.04 16.35
N GLY A 202 5.18 8.57 15.17
CA GLY A 202 6.22 9.58 14.94
C GLY A 202 7.51 8.99 14.36
N GLU A 203 7.69 7.67 14.39
CA GLU A 203 8.89 6.96 13.90
C GLU A 203 8.54 5.79 12.99
N THR A 204 7.51 5.02 13.33
CA THR A 204 7.10 3.81 12.61
C THR A 204 5.58 3.65 12.61
N GLY A 205 5.08 2.71 11.82
CA GLY A 205 3.67 2.35 11.73
C GLY A 205 3.24 1.95 10.33
N THR A 206 1.96 1.61 10.20
CA THR A 206 1.38 1.08 8.95
C THR A 206 1.07 2.15 7.92
N CYS A 207 1.12 3.44 8.26
CA CYS A 207 0.79 4.50 7.33
C CYS A 207 1.82 4.64 6.19
N MET A 208 1.44 5.38 5.16
CA MET A 208 2.29 5.64 3.98
C MET A 208 3.55 6.43 4.32
N ARG A 209 3.53 7.22 5.41
CA ARG A 209 4.70 7.93 5.96
C ARG A 209 5.65 6.97 6.68
N GLY A 210 5.12 5.94 7.29
CA GLY A 210 5.84 4.90 8.02
C GLY A 210 6.46 3.84 7.12
N GLU A 211 6.01 2.61 7.24
CA GLU A 211 6.55 1.47 6.48
C GLU A 211 5.74 1.15 5.21
N ALA A 212 4.63 1.85 4.99
CA ALA A 212 3.82 1.78 3.78
C ALA A 212 3.56 0.33 3.30
N PRO A 213 3.03 -0.58 4.13
CA PRO A 213 2.64 -1.90 3.65
C PRO A 213 1.59 -1.82 2.55
N TRP A 214 0.78 -0.76 2.57
CA TRP A 214 -0.22 -0.42 1.56
C TRP A 214 -0.03 1.00 1.05
N ALA A 215 -0.30 1.21 -0.24
CA ALA A 215 -0.47 2.52 -0.83
C ALA A 215 -1.97 2.80 -0.98
N PHE A 216 -2.46 3.85 -0.35
CA PHE A 216 -3.86 4.28 -0.40
C PHE A 216 -4.04 5.38 -1.46
N TYR A 217 -5.10 5.28 -2.26
CA TYR A 217 -5.39 6.19 -3.35
C TYR A 217 -6.79 6.78 -3.31
#